data_510027603cdb10381a7c9613f718dba4
#
_entry.id   510027603cdb10381a7c9613f718dba4
#
_cell.length_a   1.000
_cell.length_b   1.000
_cell.length_c   1.000
_cell.angle_alpha   90.00
_cell.angle_beta   90.00
_cell.angle_gamma   90.00
#
_symmetry.space_group_name_H-M   'P 1'
#
loop_
_entity.id
_entity.type
_entity.pdbx_description
1 polymer ?
#
loop_
_entity_poly.entity_id
_entity_poly.type
_entity_poly.pdbx_seq_one_letter_code
_entity_poly.pdbx_strand_id
1 'polypeptide(L)'
;MDKKVLSEIALYYGNLNMPKGFEIKRDVLVKNISLFQLYVDVDYISSVEHDKISTYIREYMNLKHKVRLCDFENWGNYFTHNEITKPLLHIKPQELRSSADFVCLYGVEIDDNTCQVCINYDDHRRKGLTWKTNLTTNKFVIFPSSLMYYITNKNNNCLNYIETITYQEIGR
;
A
#
# COMPACT_ATOMS: atom_id res chain seq x y z
N MET A 1 -15.74 -33.87 15.79
CA MET A 1 -16.09 -32.42 15.83
C MET A 1 -15.34 -31.73 14.71
N ASP A 2 -16.05 -31.24 13.68
CA ASP A 2 -15.42 -30.68 12.50
C ASP A 2 -15.28 -29.17 12.63
N LYS A 3 -14.18 -28.61 12.13
CA LYS A 3 -13.93 -27.17 12.10
C LYS A 3 -14.06 -26.68 10.65
N LYS A 4 -14.89 -25.65 10.42
CA LYS A 4 -14.96 -24.94 9.16
C LYS A 4 -14.41 -23.52 9.35
N VAL A 5 -13.42 -23.16 8.59
CA VAL A 5 -12.96 -21.76 8.51
C VAL A 5 -13.90 -21.03 7.56
N LEU A 6 -14.52 -19.96 8.05
CA LEU A 6 -15.47 -19.16 7.27
C LEU A 6 -14.81 -18.00 6.53
N SER A 7 -13.74 -17.44 7.12
CA SER A 7 -12.95 -16.38 6.48
C SER A 7 -11.53 -16.38 7.04
N GLU A 8 -10.58 -16.02 6.21
CA GLU A 8 -9.22 -15.68 6.60
C GLU A 8 -8.91 -14.25 6.14
N ILE A 9 -8.30 -13.48 7.02
CA ILE A 9 -7.77 -12.16 6.70
C ILE A 9 -6.26 -12.30 6.66
N ALA A 10 -5.67 -12.05 5.49
CA ALA A 10 -4.22 -12.09 5.32
C ALA A 10 -3.73 -10.73 4.83
N LEU A 11 -2.51 -10.38 5.23
CA LEU A 11 -1.75 -9.29 4.65
C LEU A 11 -0.42 -9.83 4.13
N TYR A 12 0.13 -9.15 3.15
CA TYR A 12 1.35 -9.57 2.47
C TYR A 12 2.35 -8.42 2.51
N TYR A 13 3.61 -8.74 2.63
CA TYR A 13 4.68 -7.73 2.61
C TYR A 13 5.96 -8.30 2.04
N GLY A 14 6.78 -7.45 1.48
CA GLY A 14 8.05 -7.82 0.88
C GLY A 14 8.85 -6.61 0.44
N ASN A 15 10.01 -6.90 -0.13
CA ASN A 15 10.85 -5.90 -0.77
C ASN A 15 10.81 -6.07 -2.28
N LEU A 16 10.73 -4.95 -2.98
CA LEU A 16 10.79 -4.91 -4.42
C LEU A 16 12.26 -5.10 -4.85
N ASN A 17 12.55 -6.22 -5.51
CA ASN A 17 13.88 -6.55 -6.01
C ASN A 17 13.84 -6.63 -7.54
N MET A 18 14.09 -5.51 -8.19
CA MET A 18 14.08 -5.44 -9.65
C MET A 18 15.34 -6.07 -10.23
N PRO A 19 15.23 -6.77 -11.39
CA PRO A 19 16.38 -7.25 -12.14
C PRO A 19 17.30 -6.09 -12.56
N LYS A 20 18.58 -6.39 -12.73
CA LYS A 20 19.56 -5.42 -13.22
C LYS A 20 19.11 -4.81 -14.56
N GLY A 21 19.09 -3.49 -14.65
CA GLY A 21 18.64 -2.72 -15.81
C GLY A 21 17.15 -2.36 -15.78
N PHE A 22 16.40 -2.85 -14.78
CA PHE A 22 15.00 -2.53 -14.57
C PHE A 22 14.75 -1.79 -13.24
N GLU A 23 15.82 -1.25 -12.65
CA GLU A 23 15.75 -0.54 -11.38
C GLU A 23 14.75 0.62 -11.44
N ILE A 24 14.10 0.87 -10.31
CA ILE A 24 13.16 1.98 -10.17
C ILE A 24 13.92 3.30 -10.09
N LYS A 25 13.58 4.25 -10.94
CA LYS A 25 14.08 5.63 -10.90
C LYS A 25 13.27 6.42 -9.86
N ARG A 26 13.75 6.41 -8.63
CA ARG A 26 13.06 7.04 -7.49
C ARG A 26 12.87 8.53 -7.65
N ASP A 27 13.84 9.23 -8.22
CA ASP A 27 13.79 10.66 -8.52
C ASP A 27 12.56 11.03 -9.37
N VAL A 28 12.19 10.17 -10.32
CA VAL A 28 10.99 10.34 -11.14
C VAL A 28 9.73 10.22 -10.28
N LEU A 29 9.66 9.20 -9.42
CA LEU A 29 8.50 9.00 -8.54
C LEU A 29 8.38 10.12 -7.51
N VAL A 30 9.48 10.50 -6.86
CA VAL A 30 9.52 11.63 -5.91
C VAL A 30 9.01 12.91 -6.55
N LYS A 31 9.47 13.20 -7.77
CA LYS A 31 8.99 14.35 -8.53
C LYS A 31 7.50 14.26 -8.84
N ASN A 32 7.04 13.11 -9.31
CA ASN A 32 5.62 12.91 -9.64
C ASN A 32 4.73 13.03 -8.39
N ILE A 33 5.11 12.44 -7.27
CA ILE A 33 4.38 12.55 -6.01
C ILE A 33 4.33 13.99 -5.53
N SER A 34 5.44 14.72 -5.62
CA SER A 34 5.50 16.13 -5.21
C SER A 34 4.59 17.00 -6.08
N LEU A 35 4.53 16.74 -7.40
CA LEU A 35 3.64 17.45 -8.31
C LEU A 35 2.17 17.09 -8.06
N PHE A 36 1.86 15.81 -7.85
CA PHE A 36 0.53 15.32 -7.56
C PHE A 36 -0.08 16.01 -6.32
N GLN A 37 0.70 16.15 -5.26
CA GLN A 37 0.23 16.76 -4.02
C GLN A 37 -0.01 18.28 -4.13
N LEU A 38 0.58 18.94 -5.14
CA LEU A 38 0.36 20.36 -5.44
C LEU A 38 -0.85 20.62 -6.33
N TYR A 39 -1.31 19.61 -7.09
CA TYR A 39 -2.42 19.73 -8.03
C TYR A 39 -3.60 18.86 -7.56
N VAL A 40 -4.61 19.51 -7.01
CA VAL A 40 -5.78 18.85 -6.39
C VAL A 40 -6.63 18.02 -7.37
N ASP A 41 -6.48 18.23 -8.67
CA ASP A 41 -7.33 17.63 -9.71
C ASP A 41 -6.70 16.40 -10.41
N VAL A 42 -5.63 15.84 -9.87
CA VAL A 42 -4.98 14.66 -10.46
C VAL A 42 -5.33 13.41 -9.66
N ASP A 43 -6.12 12.52 -10.25
CA ASP A 43 -6.64 11.34 -9.57
C ASP A 43 -5.67 10.15 -9.50
N TYR A 44 -4.58 10.17 -10.27
CA TYR A 44 -3.59 9.09 -10.25
C TYR A 44 -2.22 9.53 -10.78
N ILE A 45 -1.19 8.77 -10.36
CA ILE A 45 0.16 8.89 -10.91
C ILE A 45 0.30 7.91 -12.06
N SER A 46 0.65 8.42 -13.23
CA SER A 46 1.00 7.58 -14.37
C SER A 46 2.46 7.78 -14.72
N SER A 47 3.23 6.71 -14.67
CA SER A 47 4.62 6.72 -15.12
C SER A 47 5.10 5.29 -15.39
N VAL A 48 6.15 5.18 -16.22
CA VAL A 48 6.81 3.89 -16.45
C VAL A 48 7.31 3.26 -15.14
N GLU A 49 7.72 4.07 -14.18
CA GLU A 49 8.21 3.60 -12.89
C GLU A 49 7.08 3.01 -12.04
N HIS A 50 5.90 3.63 -12.06
CA HIS A 50 4.69 3.08 -11.45
C HIS A 50 4.32 1.73 -12.07
N ASP A 51 4.32 1.64 -13.42
CA ASP A 51 3.97 0.40 -14.12
C ASP A 51 4.93 -0.75 -13.77
N LYS A 52 6.21 -0.47 -13.60
CA LYS A 52 7.19 -1.46 -13.12
C LYS A 52 6.84 -1.97 -11.71
N ILE A 53 6.53 -1.06 -10.78
CA ILE A 53 6.19 -1.40 -9.39
C ILE A 53 4.93 -2.25 -9.38
N SER A 54 3.85 -1.78 -10.02
CA SER A 54 2.58 -2.49 -10.04
C SER A 54 2.69 -3.85 -10.70
N THR A 55 3.40 -3.97 -11.82
CA THR A 55 3.64 -5.24 -12.50
C THR A 55 4.38 -6.22 -11.61
N TYR A 56 5.47 -5.78 -10.94
CA TYR A 56 6.21 -6.64 -10.02
C TYR A 56 5.32 -7.16 -8.89
N ILE A 57 4.53 -6.28 -8.27
CA ILE A 57 3.64 -6.65 -7.17
C ILE A 57 2.58 -7.65 -7.62
N ARG A 58 1.95 -7.43 -8.78
CA ARG A 58 0.95 -8.34 -9.34
C ARG A 58 1.55 -9.72 -9.64
N GLU A 59 2.73 -9.76 -10.22
CA GLU A 59 3.45 -11.01 -10.48
C GLU A 59 3.83 -11.72 -9.17
N TYR A 60 4.35 -10.99 -8.20
CA TYR A 60 4.66 -11.53 -6.87
C TYR A 60 3.43 -12.16 -6.21
N MET A 61 2.30 -11.46 -6.20
CA MET A 61 1.04 -11.96 -5.62
C MET A 61 0.53 -13.20 -6.35
N ASN A 62 0.59 -13.19 -7.68
CA ASN A 62 0.17 -14.36 -8.49
C ASN A 62 1.10 -15.57 -8.27
N LEU A 63 2.40 -15.39 -8.31
CA LEU A 63 3.36 -16.49 -8.21
C LEU A 63 3.43 -17.07 -6.80
N LYS A 64 3.46 -16.22 -5.78
CA LYS A 64 3.66 -16.64 -4.38
C LYS A 64 2.37 -17.01 -3.66
N HIS A 65 1.29 -16.31 -3.95
CA HIS A 65 0.05 -16.40 -3.18
C HIS A 65 -1.16 -16.85 -4.00
N LYS A 66 -1.00 -17.02 -5.32
CA LYS A 66 -2.08 -17.39 -6.26
C LYS A 66 -3.23 -16.37 -6.31
N VAL A 67 -2.95 -15.14 -5.96
CA VAL A 67 -3.88 -14.01 -6.01
C VAL A 67 -3.59 -13.22 -7.28
N ARG A 68 -4.56 -13.14 -8.18
CA ARG A 68 -4.44 -12.38 -9.42
C ARG A 68 -5.05 -11.01 -9.25
N LEU A 69 -4.25 -9.97 -9.48
CA LEU A 69 -4.63 -8.59 -9.28
C LEU A 69 -4.66 -7.82 -10.60
N CYS A 70 -5.56 -6.85 -10.70
CA CYS A 70 -5.50 -5.77 -11.68
C CYS A 70 -5.50 -4.41 -10.96
N ASP A 71 -4.83 -3.45 -11.56
CA ASP A 71 -4.77 -2.09 -11.03
C ASP A 71 -6.14 -1.46 -11.03
N PHE A 72 -6.43 -0.70 -9.98
CA PHE A 72 -7.69 0.04 -9.82
C PHE A 72 -7.42 1.54 -9.77
N GLU A 73 -6.74 2.02 -8.74
CA GLU A 73 -6.34 3.42 -8.57
C GLU A 73 -4.93 3.49 -7.97
N ASN A 74 -4.23 4.59 -8.20
CA ASN A 74 -2.97 4.88 -7.52
C ASN A 74 -2.81 6.37 -7.25
N TRP A 75 -2.08 6.68 -6.19
CA TRP A 75 -1.67 8.05 -5.86
C TRP A 75 -0.43 8.04 -4.98
N GLY A 76 0.20 9.19 -4.84
CA GLY A 76 1.34 9.35 -3.97
C GLY A 76 1.14 10.41 -2.92
N ASN A 77 1.75 10.20 -1.77
CA ASN A 77 1.81 11.16 -0.69
C ASN A 77 3.24 11.30 -0.18
N TYR A 78 3.59 12.49 0.27
CA TYR A 78 4.75 12.67 1.12
C TYR A 78 4.32 13.15 2.51
N PHE A 79 5.09 12.75 3.51
CA PHE A 79 4.82 13.03 4.91
C PHE A 79 5.99 13.78 5.52
N THR A 80 5.66 14.81 6.29
CA THR A 80 6.61 15.56 7.09
C THR A 80 6.88 14.86 8.42
N HIS A 81 7.85 15.39 9.19
CA HIS A 81 8.17 14.85 10.51
C HIS A 81 6.98 14.96 11.49
N ASN A 82 6.88 13.98 12.39
CA ASN A 82 5.85 13.89 13.44
C ASN A 82 4.40 13.92 12.92
N GLU A 83 4.20 13.56 11.67
CA GLU A 83 2.89 13.46 11.08
C GLU A 83 2.26 12.09 11.35
N ILE A 84 0.99 12.10 11.73
CA ILE A 84 0.17 10.90 11.87
C ILE A 84 -1.07 11.09 11.01
N THR A 85 -1.29 10.21 10.06
CA THR A 85 -2.50 10.29 9.24
C THR A 85 -3.74 9.98 10.08
N LYS A 86 -4.88 10.54 9.67
CA LYS A 86 -6.17 10.02 10.16
C LYS A 86 -6.31 8.55 9.72
N PRO A 87 -7.09 7.74 10.45
CA PRO A 87 -7.42 6.40 9.97
C PRO A 87 -8.06 6.43 8.59
N LEU A 88 -7.55 5.61 7.68
CA LEU A 88 -7.96 5.52 6.28
C LEU A 88 -8.64 4.18 6.02
N LEU A 89 -9.68 4.20 5.18
CA LEU A 89 -10.42 3.03 4.73
C LEU A 89 -10.75 3.21 3.24
N HIS A 90 -10.44 2.22 2.41
CA HIS A 90 -10.63 2.32 0.95
C HIS A 90 -11.84 1.55 0.43
N ILE A 91 -12.62 0.97 1.31
CA ILE A 91 -13.90 0.36 0.93
C ILE A 91 -15.00 1.43 0.94
N LYS A 92 -15.83 1.44 -0.10
CA LYS A 92 -17.04 2.27 -0.16
C LYS A 92 -18.23 1.41 0.28
N PRO A 93 -18.75 1.56 1.50
CA PRO A 93 -19.80 0.67 2.02
C PRO A 93 -21.07 0.62 1.17
N GLN A 94 -21.34 1.69 0.43
CA GLN A 94 -22.52 1.79 -0.44
C GLN A 94 -22.28 1.22 -1.84
N GLU A 95 -21.03 0.98 -2.21
CA GLU A 95 -20.60 0.56 -3.55
C GLU A 95 -19.52 -0.53 -3.46
N LEU A 96 -19.80 -1.61 -2.75
CA LEU A 96 -18.81 -2.69 -2.51
C LEU A 96 -18.24 -3.28 -3.81
N ARG A 97 -19.08 -3.39 -4.86
CA ARG A 97 -18.65 -3.95 -6.15
C ARG A 97 -17.70 -3.05 -6.93
N SER A 98 -17.71 -1.75 -6.66
CA SER A 98 -16.82 -0.76 -7.28
C SER A 98 -15.70 -0.32 -6.35
N SER A 99 -15.53 -0.96 -5.21
CA SER A 99 -14.40 -0.74 -4.31
C SER A 99 -13.23 -1.63 -4.69
N ALA A 100 -12.03 -1.19 -4.36
CA ALA A 100 -10.84 -2.03 -4.45
C ALA A 100 -10.92 -3.19 -3.45
N ASP A 101 -10.30 -4.33 -3.78
CA ASP A 101 -10.20 -5.48 -2.88
C ASP A 101 -8.97 -5.36 -1.98
N PHE A 102 -7.88 -4.80 -2.49
CA PHE A 102 -6.63 -4.64 -1.78
C PHE A 102 -6.07 -3.22 -1.87
N VAL A 103 -5.35 -2.84 -0.83
CA VAL A 103 -4.52 -1.63 -0.76
C VAL A 103 -3.06 -2.06 -0.65
N CYS A 104 -2.20 -1.45 -1.44
CA CYS A 104 -0.76 -1.58 -1.35
C CYS A 104 -0.14 -0.23 -0.97
N LEU A 105 0.73 -0.24 0.01
CA LEU A 105 1.59 0.89 0.36
C LEU A 105 3.02 0.53 -0.03
N TYR A 106 3.63 1.34 -0.88
CA TYR A 106 5.01 1.17 -1.33
C TYR A 106 5.87 2.35 -0.89
N GLY A 107 6.97 2.04 -0.20
CA GLY A 107 7.96 3.03 0.22
C GLY A 107 8.85 3.45 -0.95
N VAL A 108 8.63 4.63 -1.49
CA VAL A 108 9.42 5.19 -2.61
C VAL A 108 10.78 5.67 -2.12
N GLU A 109 10.74 6.57 -1.15
CA GLU A 109 11.92 7.11 -0.47
C GLU A 109 11.54 7.35 1.00
N ILE A 110 12.08 6.55 1.87
CA ILE A 110 11.76 6.53 3.29
C ILE A 110 13.05 6.65 4.08
N ASP A 111 13.10 7.58 5.01
CA ASP A 111 14.20 7.68 5.96
C ASP A 111 14.10 6.55 7.00
N ASP A 112 15.23 5.93 7.29
CA ASP A 112 15.30 4.68 8.07
C ASP A 112 14.61 4.79 9.44
N ASN A 113 13.74 3.82 9.73
CA ASN A 113 13.01 3.67 10.99
C ASN A 113 12.05 4.82 11.35
N THR A 114 11.70 5.67 10.42
CA THR A 114 10.87 6.84 10.67
C THR A 114 9.41 6.63 10.33
N CYS A 115 9.11 5.81 9.34
CA CYS A 115 7.77 5.56 8.85
C CYS A 115 7.25 4.20 9.30
N GLN A 116 6.06 4.17 9.90
CA GLN A 116 5.41 2.93 10.33
C GLN A 116 3.98 2.87 9.82
N VAL A 117 3.62 1.75 9.23
CA VAL A 117 2.25 1.40 8.86
C VAL A 117 1.60 0.65 10.01
N CYS A 118 0.43 1.11 10.43
CA CYS A 118 -0.38 0.52 11.49
C CYS A 118 -1.72 0.07 10.91
N ILE A 119 -2.02 -1.22 10.94
CA ILE A 119 -3.23 -1.81 10.39
C ILE A 119 -4.08 -2.34 11.54
N ASN A 120 -5.32 -1.86 11.62
CA ASN A 120 -6.27 -2.30 12.62
C ASN A 120 -7.08 -3.49 12.11
N TYR A 121 -7.24 -4.49 12.92
CA TYR A 121 -8.02 -5.68 12.62
C TYR A 121 -8.70 -6.24 13.87
N ASP A 122 -9.74 -7.02 13.69
CA ASP A 122 -10.43 -7.69 14.77
C ASP A 122 -10.07 -9.19 14.79
N ASP A 123 -9.82 -9.72 15.97
CA ASP A 123 -9.70 -11.16 16.16
C ASP A 123 -11.11 -11.81 16.30
N HIS A 124 -11.14 -13.14 16.39
CA HIS A 124 -12.38 -13.91 16.54
C HIS A 124 -13.18 -13.57 17.83
N ARG A 125 -12.58 -12.84 18.76
CA ARG A 125 -13.21 -12.37 20.01
C ARG A 125 -13.70 -10.93 19.91
N ARG A 126 -13.64 -10.33 18.71
CA ARG A 126 -13.96 -8.91 18.46
C ARG A 126 -13.15 -7.95 19.32
N LYS A 127 -11.88 -8.27 19.53
CA LYS A 127 -10.92 -7.35 20.15
C LYS A 127 -10.14 -6.66 19.05
N GLY A 128 -10.26 -5.37 18.98
CA GLY A 128 -9.44 -4.55 18.08
C GLY A 128 -7.95 -4.74 18.39
N LEU A 129 -7.21 -5.13 17.38
CA LEU A 129 -5.77 -5.32 17.41
C LEU A 129 -5.13 -4.40 16.37
N THR A 130 -3.86 -4.09 16.56
CA THR A 130 -3.10 -3.31 15.60
C THR A 130 -1.82 -4.06 15.25
N TRP A 131 -1.69 -4.42 13.98
CA TRP A 131 -0.41 -4.90 13.46
C TRP A 131 0.40 -3.70 12.96
N LYS A 132 1.70 -3.71 13.25
CA LYS A 132 2.60 -2.60 12.92
C LYS A 132 3.83 -3.12 12.20
N THR A 133 4.25 -2.40 11.16
CA THR A 133 5.51 -2.67 10.47
C THR A 133 6.17 -1.36 10.04
N ASN A 134 7.50 -1.32 10.11
CA ASN A 134 8.23 -0.22 9.51
C ASN A 134 8.15 -0.33 7.98
N LEU A 135 7.79 0.77 7.34
CA LEU A 135 7.92 0.93 5.91
C LEU A 135 9.31 1.50 5.64
N THR A 136 10.02 0.88 4.74
CA THR A 136 11.35 1.30 4.29
C THR A 136 11.34 1.49 2.78
N THR A 137 12.36 2.11 2.24
CA THR A 137 12.51 2.25 0.79
C THR A 137 12.49 0.87 0.11
N ASN A 138 11.75 0.74 -0.98
CA ASN A 138 11.46 -0.50 -1.73
C ASN A 138 10.61 -1.54 -1.01
N LYS A 139 10.16 -1.32 0.20
CA LYS A 139 9.24 -2.22 0.87
C LYS A 139 7.80 -1.93 0.45
N PHE A 140 7.03 -2.99 0.27
CA PHE A 140 5.58 -2.90 0.06
C PHE A 140 4.82 -3.71 1.12
N VAL A 141 3.61 -3.26 1.39
CA VAL A 141 2.65 -3.92 2.29
C VAL A 141 1.30 -3.93 1.58
N ILE A 142 0.71 -5.11 1.42
CA ILE A 142 -0.60 -5.30 0.76
C ILE A 142 -1.56 -5.89 1.79
N PHE A 143 -2.74 -5.32 1.89
CA PHE A 143 -3.78 -5.77 2.82
C PHE A 143 -5.18 -5.52 2.22
N PRO A 144 -6.22 -6.25 2.69
CA PRO A 144 -7.59 -6.03 2.27
C PRO A 144 -8.04 -4.58 2.48
N SER A 145 -8.74 -4.00 1.49
CA SER A 145 -9.24 -2.63 1.54
C SER A 145 -10.26 -2.38 2.66
N SER A 146 -10.83 -3.46 3.21
CA SER A 146 -11.74 -3.43 4.36
C SER A 146 -11.05 -3.19 5.70
N LEU A 147 -9.71 -3.26 5.75
CA LEU A 147 -8.95 -2.98 6.96
C LEU A 147 -8.64 -1.48 7.06
N MET A 148 -8.91 -0.92 8.22
CA MET A 148 -8.54 0.45 8.54
C MET A 148 -7.07 0.53 8.87
N TYR A 149 -6.38 1.53 8.35
CA TYR A 149 -4.95 1.75 8.64
C TYR A 149 -4.64 3.22 8.84
N TYR A 150 -3.48 3.49 9.41
CA TYR A 150 -2.88 4.81 9.49
C TYR A 150 -1.36 4.71 9.39
N ILE A 151 -0.73 5.81 9.05
CA ILE A 151 0.72 5.92 8.92
C ILE A 151 1.21 6.88 9.99
N THR A 152 2.27 6.48 10.69
CA THR A 152 2.97 7.35 11.64
C THR A 152 4.35 7.68 11.10
N ASN A 153 4.71 8.94 11.16
CA ASN A 153 5.99 9.43 10.70
C ASN A 153 6.72 10.12 11.85
N LYS A 154 7.84 9.56 12.26
CA LYS A 154 8.56 9.96 13.51
C LYS A 154 9.85 10.66 13.20
N ASN A 155 9.93 11.44 12.22
CA ASN A 155 11.18 12.11 11.99
C ASN A 155 11.07 13.47 11.38
N ASN A 156 12.04 13.99 11.53
CA ASN A 156 13.11 14.76 11.87
C ASN A 156 13.40 15.84 10.87
N ASN A 157 13.62 15.67 9.64
CA ASN A 157 14.01 16.70 8.69
C ASN A 157 13.89 16.23 7.23
N CYS A 158 13.48 14.97 7.00
CA CYS A 158 13.32 14.41 5.67
C CYS A 158 11.85 14.17 5.36
N LEU A 159 11.48 14.28 4.10
CA LEU A 159 10.17 13.87 3.61
C LEU A 159 10.19 12.38 3.34
N ASN A 160 9.15 11.67 3.76
CA ASN A 160 8.94 10.27 3.39
C ASN A 160 7.90 10.20 2.27
N TYR A 161 8.28 9.57 1.16
CA TYR A 161 7.45 9.44 -0.04
C TYR A 161 6.86 8.03 -0.11
N ILE A 162 5.54 7.97 -0.19
CA ILE A 162 4.78 6.71 -0.27
C ILE A 162 3.89 6.74 -1.49
N GLU A 163 3.90 5.66 -2.25
CA GLU A 163 2.91 5.40 -3.29
C GLU A 163 1.85 4.45 -2.74
N THR A 164 0.59 4.79 -2.94
CA THR A 164 -0.55 3.94 -2.62
C THR A 164 -1.14 3.42 -3.93
N ILE A 165 -1.28 2.11 -4.03
CA ILE A 165 -1.87 1.43 -5.18
C ILE A 165 -3.03 0.59 -4.67
N THR A 166 -4.16 0.67 -5.33
CA THR A 166 -5.30 -0.19 -5.04
C THR A 166 -5.49 -1.20 -6.15
N TYR A 167 -5.96 -2.39 -5.78
CA TYR A 167 -6.13 -3.51 -6.70
C TYR A 167 -7.51 -4.14 -6.57
N GLN A 168 -8.00 -4.67 -7.69
CA GLN A 168 -9.10 -5.62 -7.70
C GLN A 168 -8.56 -7.04 -7.93
N GLU A 169 -9.14 -8.02 -7.26
CA GLU A 169 -8.84 -9.43 -7.47
C GLU A 169 -9.63 -9.98 -8.67
N ILE A 170 -8.94 -10.68 -9.55
CA ILE A 170 -9.54 -11.27 -10.76
C ILE A 170 -9.84 -12.75 -10.51
N GLY A 171 -11.10 -13.17 -10.75
CA GLY A 171 -11.45 -14.59 -10.83
C GLY A 171 -11.86 -15.24 -9.51
N ARG A 172 -12.45 -14.47 -8.62
CA ARG A 172 -13.30 -15.01 -7.55
C ARG A 172 -14.72 -15.22 -8.00
#